data_764a43012f77654616d1f78506ee0103
#
_entry.id   764a43012f77654616d1f78506ee0103
#
_cell.length_a   1.000
_cell.length_b   1.000
_cell.length_c   1.000
_cell.angle_alpha   90.00
_cell.angle_beta   90.00
_cell.angle_gamma   90.00
#
_symmetry.space_group_name_H-M   'P 1'
#
loop_
_entity.id
_entity.type
_entity.pdbx_description
1 polymer ?
#
loop_
_entity_poly.entity_id
_entity_poly.type
_entity_poly.pdbx_seq_one_letter_code
_entity_poly.pdbx_strand_id
1 'polypeptide(L)'
;EMYNRFQIRLLVCAVEHGEEVCIPDGEYRMRAGDRLHIAASHKDLEAFFKANGKRKDKIKKVIICGAGRVGYYLALQLSTLGMQIKIIEQNRQRCEELCELLPKATIINGDATDHDLLVEEGIEEADAFVALTGMDEENIILSLFAKSQNVDKIVTKVNEDRRARMVEEFGLD
;
A
#
# COMPACT_ATOMS: atom_id res chain seq x y z
N GLU A 1 -27.51 -14.01 -2.95
CA GLU A 1 -27.01 -14.95 -3.99
C GLU A 1 -25.56 -15.37 -3.76
N MET A 2 -24.63 -14.47 -3.40
CA MET A 2 -23.20 -14.80 -3.21
C MET A 2 -22.95 -15.74 -2.03
N TYR A 3 -23.69 -15.61 -0.92
CA TYR A 3 -23.58 -16.53 0.20
C TYR A 3 -23.94 -17.96 -0.21
N ASN A 4 -25.03 -18.14 -0.95
CA ASN A 4 -25.50 -19.48 -1.35
C ASN A 4 -24.56 -20.16 -2.37
N ARG A 5 -23.86 -19.38 -3.21
CA ARG A 5 -22.97 -19.91 -4.24
C ARG A 5 -21.55 -20.18 -3.74
N PHE A 6 -21.00 -19.33 -2.85
CA PHE A 6 -19.59 -19.36 -2.48
C PHE A 6 -19.36 -19.55 -0.98
N GLN A 7 -20.42 -19.59 -0.14
CA GLN A 7 -20.35 -19.64 1.33
C GLN A 7 -19.55 -18.46 1.92
N ILE A 8 -19.56 -17.30 1.23
CA ILE A 8 -18.82 -16.11 1.60
C ILE A 8 -19.77 -15.12 2.28
N ARG A 9 -19.39 -14.66 3.48
CA ARG A 9 -20.12 -13.63 4.23
C ARG A 9 -19.52 -12.27 3.96
N LEU A 10 -20.22 -11.46 3.18
CA LEU A 10 -19.85 -10.07 2.91
C LEU A 10 -21.07 -9.16 2.97
N LEU A 11 -20.85 -7.93 3.38
CA LEU A 11 -21.85 -6.87 3.36
C LEU A 11 -21.40 -5.81 2.34
N VAL A 12 -22.26 -5.50 1.37
CA VAL A 12 -22.07 -4.33 0.52
C VAL A 12 -22.67 -3.14 1.26
N CYS A 13 -21.81 -2.27 1.77
CA CYS A 13 -22.20 -1.12 2.59
C CYS A 13 -22.73 0.04 1.74
N ALA A 14 -22.12 0.24 0.56
CA ALA A 14 -22.52 1.26 -0.39
C ALA A 14 -22.13 0.85 -1.81
N VAL A 15 -22.80 1.43 -2.79
CA VAL A 15 -22.46 1.34 -4.22
C VAL A 15 -22.33 2.74 -4.77
N GLU A 16 -21.24 3.00 -5.48
CA GLU A 16 -20.97 4.25 -6.15
C GLU A 16 -21.03 4.01 -7.68
N HIS A 17 -21.83 4.80 -8.38
CA HIS A 17 -21.94 4.79 -9.84
C HIS A 17 -21.78 6.21 -10.37
N GLY A 18 -20.62 6.56 -10.91
CA GLY A 18 -20.29 7.95 -11.25
C GLY A 18 -20.25 8.82 -10.00
N GLU A 19 -21.10 9.83 -9.93
CA GLU A 19 -21.26 10.73 -8.77
C GLU A 19 -22.36 10.28 -7.78
N GLU A 20 -23.13 9.27 -8.14
CA GLU A 20 -24.21 8.77 -7.29
C GLU A 20 -23.72 7.71 -6.33
N VAL A 21 -24.04 7.87 -5.04
CA VAL A 21 -23.76 6.89 -3.99
C VAL A 21 -25.07 6.45 -3.35
N CYS A 22 -25.31 5.14 -3.28
CA CYS A 22 -26.48 4.57 -2.64
C CYS A 22 -26.12 3.42 -1.70
N ILE A 23 -26.99 3.18 -0.71
CA ILE A 23 -26.95 1.97 0.11
C ILE A 23 -27.83 0.94 -0.59
N PRO A 24 -27.26 -0.18 -1.12
CA PRO A 24 -28.05 -1.13 -1.88
C PRO A 24 -28.97 -1.94 -0.97
N ASP A 25 -30.19 -2.15 -1.43
CA ASP A 25 -31.13 -3.11 -0.84
C ASP A 25 -31.08 -4.47 -1.55
N GLY A 26 -32.01 -5.38 -1.20
CA GLY A 26 -32.08 -6.73 -1.77
C GLY A 26 -32.46 -6.77 -3.27
N GLU A 27 -33.02 -5.69 -3.79
CA GLU A 27 -33.46 -5.57 -5.19
C GLU A 27 -32.42 -4.87 -6.07
N TYR A 28 -31.35 -4.34 -5.47
CA TYR A 28 -30.32 -3.63 -6.23
C TYR A 28 -29.61 -4.58 -7.21
N ARG A 29 -29.54 -4.17 -8.47
CA ARG A 29 -28.83 -4.89 -9.54
C ARG A 29 -27.53 -4.19 -9.88
N MET A 30 -26.43 -4.86 -9.62
CA MET A 30 -25.08 -4.36 -9.96
C MET A 30 -24.94 -4.15 -11.47
N ARG A 31 -24.26 -3.06 -11.83
CA ARG A 31 -23.97 -2.65 -13.20
C ARG A 31 -22.47 -2.63 -13.44
N ALA A 32 -22.06 -2.75 -14.69
CA ALA A 32 -20.65 -2.53 -15.03
C ALA A 32 -20.27 -1.08 -14.72
N GLY A 33 -19.13 -0.89 -14.04
CA GLY A 33 -18.68 0.42 -13.57
C GLY A 33 -19.05 0.76 -12.14
N ASP A 34 -19.90 -0.04 -11.46
CA ASP A 34 -20.20 0.16 -10.04
C ASP A 34 -18.94 -0.10 -9.19
N ARG A 35 -18.65 0.85 -8.29
CA ARG A 35 -17.65 0.70 -7.22
C ARG A 35 -18.34 0.24 -5.94
N LEU A 36 -17.96 -0.92 -5.44
CA LEU A 36 -18.58 -1.54 -4.29
C LEU A 36 -17.75 -1.28 -3.02
N HIS A 37 -18.38 -0.73 -1.99
CA HIS A 37 -17.82 -0.63 -0.65
C HIS A 37 -18.26 -1.86 0.15
N ILE A 38 -17.31 -2.76 0.44
CA ILE A 38 -17.57 -4.08 1.02
C ILE A 38 -16.94 -4.19 2.41
N ALA A 39 -17.71 -4.64 3.38
CA ALA A 39 -17.22 -5.08 4.68
C ALA A 39 -17.32 -6.60 4.79
N ALA A 40 -16.20 -7.24 5.14
CA ALA A 40 -16.15 -8.69 5.38
C ALA A 40 -14.92 -9.05 6.23
N SER A 41 -14.88 -10.29 6.73
CA SER A 41 -13.65 -10.80 7.34
C SER A 41 -12.54 -10.93 6.28
N HIS A 42 -11.27 -10.86 6.71
CA HIS A 42 -10.13 -11.05 5.81
C HIS A 42 -10.22 -12.36 5.02
N LYS A 43 -10.63 -13.44 5.70
CA LYS A 43 -10.84 -14.77 5.09
C LYS A 43 -11.91 -14.75 4.00
N ASP A 44 -13.03 -14.05 4.26
CA ASP A 44 -14.12 -13.97 3.30
C ASP A 44 -13.76 -13.09 2.10
N LEU A 45 -12.99 -12.01 2.31
CA LEU A 45 -12.46 -11.17 1.22
C LEU A 45 -11.49 -11.96 0.33
N GLU A 46 -10.55 -12.73 0.91
CA GLU A 46 -9.66 -13.59 0.13
C GLU A 46 -10.45 -14.62 -0.71
N ALA A 47 -11.46 -15.26 -0.10
CA ALA A 47 -12.32 -16.22 -0.80
C ALA A 47 -13.11 -15.54 -1.94
N PHE A 48 -13.60 -14.32 -1.71
CA PHE A 48 -14.32 -13.52 -2.70
C PHE A 48 -13.44 -13.18 -3.91
N PHE A 49 -12.23 -12.66 -3.67
CA PHE A 49 -11.31 -12.31 -4.74
C PHE A 49 -10.86 -13.55 -5.53
N LYS A 50 -10.59 -14.65 -4.84
CA LYS A 50 -10.24 -15.93 -5.47
C LYS A 50 -11.37 -16.46 -6.36
N ALA A 51 -12.62 -16.39 -5.90
CA ALA A 51 -13.80 -16.85 -6.64
C ALA A 51 -14.06 -16.02 -7.91
N ASN A 52 -13.66 -14.73 -7.91
CA ASN A 52 -13.80 -13.82 -9.04
C ASN A 52 -12.56 -13.74 -9.95
N GLY A 53 -11.60 -14.66 -9.77
CA GLY A 53 -10.37 -14.70 -10.60
C GLY A 53 -9.40 -13.53 -10.36
N LYS A 54 -9.73 -12.63 -9.43
CA LYS A 54 -8.87 -11.51 -9.02
C LYS A 54 -7.96 -11.97 -7.87
N ARG A 55 -6.93 -12.74 -8.21
CA ARG A 55 -5.85 -13.00 -7.26
C ARG A 55 -4.93 -11.79 -7.31
N LYS A 56 -5.02 -10.89 -6.33
CA LYS A 56 -3.92 -9.95 -6.10
C LYS A 56 -2.72 -10.80 -5.70
N ASP A 57 -1.63 -10.69 -6.44
CA ASP A 57 -0.39 -11.31 -6.02
C ASP A 57 -0.03 -10.80 -4.62
N LYS A 58 0.39 -11.71 -3.76
CA LYS A 58 0.75 -11.35 -2.38
C LYS A 58 1.94 -10.41 -2.45
N ILE A 59 1.82 -9.25 -1.81
CA ILE A 59 2.95 -8.35 -1.58
C ILE A 59 4.04 -9.13 -0.84
N LYS A 60 5.23 -9.19 -1.42
CA LYS A 60 6.39 -9.90 -0.88
C LYS A 60 7.58 -8.97 -0.69
N LYS A 61 7.82 -8.05 -1.63
CA LYS A 61 8.94 -7.13 -1.65
C LYS A 61 8.43 -5.71 -1.36
N VAL A 62 8.93 -5.12 -0.28
CA VAL A 62 8.50 -3.78 0.17
C VAL A 62 9.72 -2.89 0.32
N ILE A 63 9.69 -1.71 -0.30
CA ILE A 63 10.68 -0.65 -0.08
C ILE A 63 10.03 0.43 0.79
N ILE A 64 10.72 0.82 1.86
CA ILE A 64 10.30 1.85 2.80
C ILE A 64 11.33 2.97 2.78
N CYS A 65 10.94 4.18 2.44
CA CYS A 65 11.78 5.37 2.48
C CYS A 65 11.49 6.17 3.76
N GLY A 66 12.49 6.23 4.64
CA GLY A 66 12.40 6.85 5.95
C GLY A 66 12.13 5.88 7.10
N ALA A 67 13.06 5.84 8.04
CA ALA A 67 13.08 4.90 9.17
C ALA A 67 12.79 5.56 10.52
N GLY A 68 11.93 6.56 10.53
CA GLY A 68 11.38 7.13 11.74
C GLY A 68 10.53 6.12 12.52
N ARG A 69 9.81 6.56 13.54
CA ARG A 69 8.96 5.66 14.36
C ARG A 69 7.98 4.84 13.53
N VAL A 70 7.30 5.46 12.59
CA VAL A 70 6.30 4.78 11.75
C VAL A 70 6.97 3.73 10.86
N GLY A 71 8.07 4.09 10.17
CA GLY A 71 8.82 3.17 9.30
C GLY A 71 9.35 1.96 10.06
N TYR A 72 9.89 2.17 11.25
CA TYR A 72 10.36 1.08 12.12
C TYR A 72 9.26 0.08 12.49
N TYR A 73 8.12 0.58 13.05
CA TYR A 73 7.04 -0.31 13.46
C TYR A 73 6.37 -1.00 12.26
N LEU A 74 6.25 -0.32 11.13
CA LEU A 74 5.75 -0.92 9.89
C LEU A 74 6.66 -2.07 9.45
N ALA A 75 7.97 -1.82 9.35
CA ALA A 75 8.95 -2.83 8.98
C ALA A 75 8.92 -4.04 9.92
N LEU A 76 8.83 -3.80 11.24
CA LEU A 76 8.71 -4.85 12.23
C LEU A 76 7.49 -5.73 11.99
N GLN A 77 6.31 -5.14 11.77
CA GLN A 77 5.08 -5.88 11.50
C GLN A 77 5.14 -6.66 10.18
N LEU A 78 5.59 -6.01 9.10
CA LEU A 78 5.71 -6.67 7.80
C LEU A 78 6.72 -7.83 7.81
N SER A 79 7.81 -7.71 8.60
CA SER A 79 8.78 -8.78 8.81
C SER A 79 8.15 -10.03 9.46
N THR A 80 7.17 -9.85 10.37
CA THR A 80 6.45 -10.98 10.97
C THR A 80 5.54 -11.69 10.00
N LEU A 81 5.09 -11.01 8.95
CA LEU A 81 4.28 -11.55 7.87
C LEU A 81 5.12 -12.25 6.77
N GLY A 82 6.45 -12.27 6.93
CA GLY A 82 7.38 -12.93 6.01
C GLY A 82 7.67 -12.15 4.73
N MET A 83 7.46 -10.84 4.73
CA MET A 83 7.80 -9.97 3.61
C MET A 83 9.28 -9.64 3.60
N GLN A 84 9.87 -9.47 2.42
CA GLN A 84 11.22 -8.97 2.22
C GLN A 84 11.16 -7.44 2.27
N ILE A 85 11.90 -6.84 3.18
CA ILE A 85 11.84 -5.40 3.44
C ILE A 85 13.20 -4.79 3.17
N LYS A 86 13.20 -3.73 2.38
CA LYS A 86 14.32 -2.81 2.24
C LYS A 86 13.92 -1.47 2.86
N ILE A 87 14.81 -0.88 3.65
CA ILE A 87 14.62 0.43 4.27
C ILE A 87 15.74 1.34 3.77
N ILE A 88 15.38 2.48 3.19
CA ILE A 88 16.31 3.52 2.80
C ILE A 88 16.24 4.64 3.83
N GLU A 89 17.37 4.93 4.48
CA GLU A 89 17.48 5.92 5.54
C GLU A 89 18.78 6.71 5.37
N GLN A 90 18.69 8.02 5.37
CA GLN A 90 19.87 8.87 5.18
C GLN A 90 20.75 9.01 6.43
N ASN A 91 20.16 8.87 7.63
CA ASN A 91 20.91 8.98 8.89
C ASN A 91 21.65 7.70 9.17
N ARG A 92 22.99 7.74 9.06
CA ARG A 92 23.87 6.59 9.27
C ARG A 92 23.72 5.97 10.66
N GLN A 93 23.67 6.79 11.70
CA GLN A 93 23.52 6.27 13.07
C GLN A 93 22.18 5.51 13.22
N ARG A 94 21.12 6.03 12.60
CA ARG A 94 19.82 5.35 12.58
C ARG A 94 19.87 4.03 11.82
N CYS A 95 20.61 3.97 10.72
CA CYS A 95 20.83 2.71 9.99
C CYS A 95 21.53 1.67 10.85
N GLU A 96 22.56 2.05 11.60
CA GLU A 96 23.28 1.16 12.51
C GLU A 96 22.36 0.59 13.61
N GLU A 97 21.53 1.44 14.24
CA GLU A 97 20.50 1.00 15.20
C GLU A 97 19.49 0.03 14.57
N LEU A 98 19.04 0.31 13.35
CA LEU A 98 18.04 -0.52 12.66
C LEU A 98 18.59 -1.89 12.27
N CYS A 99 19.87 -2.00 11.93
CA CYS A 99 20.51 -3.29 11.66
C CYS A 99 20.41 -4.24 12.86
N GLU A 100 20.51 -3.71 14.08
CA GLU A 100 20.36 -4.51 15.30
C GLU A 100 18.89 -4.84 15.61
N LEU A 101 17.99 -3.87 15.40
CA LEU A 101 16.57 -3.98 15.74
C LEU A 101 15.75 -4.79 14.72
N LEU A 102 16.15 -4.80 13.45
CA LEU A 102 15.45 -5.42 12.34
C LEU A 102 16.36 -6.38 11.54
N PRO A 103 16.83 -7.49 12.14
CA PRO A 103 17.82 -8.38 11.52
C PRO A 103 17.33 -9.08 10.25
N LYS A 104 16.04 -9.00 9.94
CA LYS A 104 15.44 -9.58 8.72
C LYS A 104 15.21 -8.56 7.62
N ALA A 105 15.42 -7.27 7.87
CA ALA A 105 15.30 -6.22 6.89
C ALA A 105 16.67 -5.86 6.32
N THR A 106 16.71 -5.46 5.05
CA THR A 106 17.89 -4.87 4.43
C THR A 106 17.87 -3.38 4.70
N ILE A 107 18.89 -2.86 5.36
CA ILE A 107 19.01 -1.43 5.68
C ILE A 107 20.04 -0.81 4.73
N ILE A 108 19.61 0.24 4.04
CA ILE A 108 20.41 0.95 3.05
C ILE A 108 20.62 2.37 3.56
N ASN A 109 21.88 2.76 3.76
CA ASN A 109 22.21 4.13 4.11
C ASN A 109 22.32 4.96 2.83
N GLY A 110 21.33 5.78 2.58
CA GLY A 110 21.27 6.62 1.38
C GLY A 110 20.14 7.63 1.42
N ASP A 111 20.17 8.53 0.47
CA ASP A 111 19.11 9.52 0.26
C ASP A 111 18.06 8.94 -0.69
N ALA A 112 16.82 8.76 -0.21
CA ALA A 112 15.74 8.22 -1.01
C ALA A 112 15.34 9.13 -2.18
N THR A 113 15.72 10.42 -2.16
CA THR A 113 15.48 11.34 -3.29
C THR A 113 16.41 11.09 -4.47
N ASP A 114 17.48 10.31 -4.27
CA ASP A 114 18.33 9.82 -5.34
C ASP A 114 17.61 8.67 -6.07
N HIS A 115 17.08 8.98 -7.25
CA HIS A 115 16.35 8.01 -8.06
C HIS A 115 17.22 6.86 -8.57
N ASP A 116 18.51 7.11 -8.82
CA ASP A 116 19.43 6.08 -9.27
C ASP A 116 19.64 5.03 -8.16
N LEU A 117 19.73 5.47 -6.91
CA LEU A 117 19.75 4.56 -5.76
C LEU A 117 18.49 3.70 -5.69
N LEU A 118 17.30 4.27 -5.91
CA LEU A 118 16.05 3.50 -5.89
C LEU A 118 16.02 2.43 -6.99
N VAL A 119 16.55 2.75 -8.17
CA VAL A 119 16.65 1.80 -9.28
C VAL A 119 17.67 0.70 -8.97
N GLU A 120 18.85 1.03 -8.45
CA GLU A 120 19.87 0.08 -8.02
C GLU A 120 19.32 -0.88 -6.95
N GLU A 121 18.47 -0.37 -6.04
CA GLU A 121 17.82 -1.16 -5.00
C GLU A 121 16.58 -1.92 -5.47
N GLY A 122 16.27 -1.86 -6.76
CA GLY A 122 15.26 -2.67 -7.41
C GLY A 122 13.83 -2.21 -7.18
N ILE A 123 13.56 -0.91 -7.27
CA ILE A 123 12.21 -0.36 -7.15
C ILE A 123 11.25 -0.97 -8.19
N GLU A 124 11.75 -1.29 -9.38
CA GLU A 124 10.97 -1.91 -10.47
C GLU A 124 10.45 -3.32 -10.12
N GLU A 125 11.10 -3.98 -9.17
CA GLU A 125 10.72 -5.31 -8.70
C GLU A 125 9.92 -5.29 -7.39
N ALA A 126 9.70 -4.10 -6.83
CA ALA A 126 8.97 -3.96 -5.58
C ALA A 126 7.46 -4.13 -5.80
N ASP A 127 6.81 -4.95 -4.98
CA ASP A 127 5.36 -5.07 -4.98
C ASP A 127 4.70 -3.89 -4.26
N ALA A 128 5.43 -3.27 -3.31
CA ALA A 128 4.96 -2.09 -2.59
C ALA A 128 6.10 -1.10 -2.29
N PHE A 129 5.75 0.17 -2.32
CA PHE A 129 6.60 1.29 -1.98
C PHE A 129 5.93 2.17 -0.93
N VAL A 130 6.66 2.56 0.12
CA VAL A 130 6.13 3.34 1.24
C VAL A 130 7.02 4.54 1.50
N ALA A 131 6.51 5.74 1.26
CA ALA A 131 7.21 7.01 1.49
C ALA A 131 6.83 7.57 2.88
N LEU A 132 7.80 7.57 3.81
CA LEU A 132 7.63 7.97 5.22
C LEU A 132 8.71 8.95 5.68
N THR A 133 9.27 9.74 4.78
CA THR A 133 10.26 10.76 5.16
C THR A 133 9.64 11.85 6.05
N GLY A 134 10.46 12.78 6.52
CA GLY A 134 10.03 13.91 7.32
C GLY A 134 9.25 14.98 6.54
N MET A 135 9.32 14.97 5.21
CA MET A 135 8.78 16.02 4.34
C MET A 135 7.71 15.49 3.40
N ASP A 136 6.53 16.11 3.43
CA ASP A 136 5.38 15.70 2.61
C ASP A 136 5.67 15.80 1.11
N GLU A 137 6.39 16.86 0.69
CA GLU A 137 6.76 17.09 -0.71
C GLU A 137 7.67 15.98 -1.24
N GLU A 138 8.65 15.56 -0.45
CA GLU A 138 9.53 14.44 -0.80
C GLU A 138 8.71 13.15 -0.94
N ASN A 139 7.82 12.88 0.03
CA ASN A 139 6.99 11.68 0.00
C ASN A 139 6.11 11.62 -1.25
N ILE A 140 5.56 12.77 -1.67
CA ILE A 140 4.74 12.84 -2.91
C ILE A 140 5.62 12.57 -4.13
N ILE A 141 6.79 13.21 -4.25
CA ILE A 141 7.69 13.04 -5.39
C ILE A 141 8.17 11.59 -5.48
N LEU A 142 8.60 11.00 -4.36
CA LEU A 142 9.01 9.59 -4.28
C LEU A 142 7.90 8.64 -4.71
N SER A 143 6.67 8.91 -4.28
CA SER A 143 5.51 8.09 -4.64
C SER A 143 5.14 8.21 -6.12
N LEU A 144 5.26 9.41 -6.71
CA LEU A 144 5.09 9.61 -8.15
C LEU A 144 6.18 8.88 -8.95
N PHE A 145 7.42 8.90 -8.47
CA PHE A 145 8.49 8.13 -9.07
C PHE A 145 8.21 6.62 -8.99
N ALA A 146 7.83 6.09 -7.82
CA ALA A 146 7.46 4.69 -7.68
C ALA A 146 6.31 4.29 -8.63
N LYS A 147 5.34 5.18 -8.83
CA LYS A 147 4.25 4.98 -9.79
C LYS A 147 4.77 4.90 -11.23
N SER A 148 5.72 5.74 -11.60
CA SER A 148 6.35 5.69 -12.94
C SER A 148 7.13 4.41 -13.19
N GLN A 149 7.60 3.75 -12.11
CA GLN A 149 8.26 2.44 -12.14
C GLN A 149 7.27 1.26 -12.09
N ASN A 150 5.96 1.53 -12.19
CA ASN A 150 4.87 0.55 -12.16
C ASN A 150 4.77 -0.27 -10.85
N VAL A 151 5.15 0.30 -9.72
CA VAL A 151 4.89 -0.33 -8.41
C VAL A 151 3.39 -0.40 -8.14
N ASP A 152 2.89 -1.59 -7.84
CA ASP A 152 1.44 -1.84 -7.74
C ASP A 152 0.80 -1.16 -6.52
N LYS A 153 1.49 -1.18 -5.37
CA LYS A 153 0.98 -0.59 -4.13
C LYS A 153 1.91 0.50 -3.64
N ILE A 154 1.39 1.71 -3.57
CA ILE A 154 2.14 2.88 -3.10
C ILE A 154 1.40 3.46 -1.90
N VAL A 155 2.13 3.76 -0.83
CA VAL A 155 1.61 4.41 0.36
C VAL A 155 2.41 5.67 0.61
N THR A 156 1.74 6.80 0.66
CA THR A 156 2.35 8.12 0.79
C THR A 156 1.92 8.76 2.10
N LYS A 157 2.88 9.01 2.99
CA LYS A 157 2.58 9.76 4.22
C LYS A 157 2.52 11.25 3.90
N VAL A 158 1.39 11.86 4.24
CA VAL A 158 1.22 13.33 4.26
C VAL A 158 0.66 13.76 5.61
N ASN A 159 1.14 14.88 6.13
CA ASN A 159 0.75 15.40 7.43
C ASN A 159 -0.34 16.48 7.31
N GLU A 160 -0.49 17.08 6.13
CA GLU A 160 -1.46 18.15 5.88
C GLU A 160 -2.64 17.66 5.04
N ASP A 161 -3.87 17.81 5.54
CA ASP A 161 -5.11 17.42 4.85
C ASP A 161 -5.24 18.02 3.43
N ARG A 162 -4.70 19.22 3.23
CA ARG A 162 -4.72 19.90 1.93
C ARG A 162 -3.91 19.13 0.89
N ARG A 163 -2.79 18.53 1.30
CA ARG A 163 -1.92 17.72 0.43
C ARG A 163 -2.48 16.33 0.22
N ALA A 164 -3.24 15.79 1.18
CA ALA A 164 -3.89 14.49 1.05
C ALA A 164 -4.83 14.46 -0.17
N ARG A 165 -5.65 15.51 -0.37
CA ARG A 165 -6.51 15.61 -1.58
C ARG A 165 -5.73 15.63 -2.88
N MET A 166 -4.58 16.32 -2.91
CA MET A 166 -3.70 16.35 -4.08
C MET A 166 -3.12 14.97 -4.38
N VAL A 167 -2.76 14.21 -3.35
CA VAL A 167 -2.26 12.83 -3.47
C VAL A 167 -3.34 11.91 -4.07
N GLU A 168 -4.58 12.04 -3.62
CA GLU A 168 -5.73 11.29 -4.16
C GLU A 168 -5.97 11.61 -5.66
N GLU A 169 -5.89 12.89 -6.06
CA GLU A 169 -6.02 13.30 -7.47
C GLU A 169 -4.96 12.67 -8.37
N PHE A 170 -3.76 12.43 -7.85
CA PHE A 170 -2.71 11.69 -8.54
C PHE A 170 -2.89 10.17 -8.49
N GLY A 171 -3.93 9.66 -7.84
CA GLY A 171 -4.20 8.23 -7.69
C GLY A 171 -3.13 7.51 -6.88
N LEU A 172 -2.60 8.17 -5.85
CA LEU A 172 -1.74 7.61 -4.81
C LEU A 172 -2.58 7.31 -3.56
N ASP A 173 -2.15 6.33 -2.75
CA ASP A 173 -2.78 5.96 -1.47
C ASP A 173 -2.03 6.55 -0.25
#